data_474e3fd2a511206048a61b7192c1361c
#
_entry.id   474e3fd2a511206048a61b7192c1361c
#
_cell.length_a   1.000
_cell.length_b   1.000
_cell.length_c   1.000
_cell.angle_alpha   90.00
_cell.angle_beta   90.00
_cell.angle_gamma   90.00
#
_symmetry.space_group_name_H-M   'P 1'
#
loop_
_entity.id
_entity.type
_entity.pdbx_description
1 polymer ?
#
loop_
_entity_poly.entity_id
_entity_poly.type
_entity_poly.pdbx_seq_one_letter_code
_entity_poly.pdbx_strand_id
1 'polypeptide(L)'
;MPQKRPLEGKKTLLFAAGIYVLLLIWAILFKFSAISEININSPMSLETRFWRGFRFFDFFLEKNVWRLIRGLLIAILNILVFLPWGIYASFFYDKKRTILFAAAFSLMIECIQLFASFGVFSFEDLTLNTLGAYLGVLLFEKCVCRLSQANTQTINRWTVRIGGGVCILGYINVIVAMILYFSKT
;
A
#
# COMPACT_ATOMS: atom_id res chain seq x y z
N MET A 1 28.93 -2.93 -4.25
CA MET A 1 27.80 -2.16 -4.78
C MET A 1 27.37 -2.81 -6.07
N PRO A 2 26.11 -3.28 -6.24
CA PRO A 2 25.66 -3.80 -7.51
C PRO A 2 25.67 -2.66 -8.54
N GLN A 3 26.34 -2.95 -9.66
CA GLN A 3 26.50 -2.04 -10.77
C GLN A 3 25.14 -1.61 -11.30
N LYS A 4 24.83 -0.31 -11.27
CA LYS A 4 23.59 0.25 -11.84
C LYS A 4 23.54 -0.14 -13.32
N ARG A 5 22.65 -1.08 -13.67
CA ARG A 5 22.45 -1.48 -15.06
C ARG A 5 21.92 -0.32 -15.89
N PRO A 6 22.39 -0.14 -17.14
CA PRO A 6 21.80 0.83 -18.05
C PRO A 6 20.31 0.49 -18.23
N LEU A 7 19.45 1.48 -17.97
CA LEU A 7 18.00 1.34 -17.99
C LEU A 7 17.46 1.42 -19.43
N GLU A 8 17.79 0.44 -20.26
CA GLU A 8 17.00 0.22 -21.47
C GLU A 8 15.59 -0.21 -21.01
N GLY A 9 14.56 0.54 -21.41
CA GLY A 9 13.19 0.37 -20.91
C GLY A 9 12.83 1.24 -19.70
N LYS A 10 13.61 2.29 -19.42
CA LYS A 10 13.33 3.26 -18.34
C LYS A 10 11.89 3.79 -18.36
N LYS A 11 11.36 4.04 -19.56
CA LYS A 11 9.97 4.50 -19.73
C LYS A 11 8.96 3.46 -19.21
N THR A 12 9.10 2.19 -19.61
CA THR A 12 8.20 1.10 -19.17
C THR A 12 8.29 0.86 -17.67
N LEU A 13 9.50 0.97 -17.09
CA LEU A 13 9.71 0.86 -15.64
C LEU A 13 9.01 2.01 -14.89
N LEU A 14 9.13 3.24 -15.36
CA LEU A 14 8.48 4.41 -14.78
C LEU A 14 6.96 4.30 -14.89
N PHE A 15 6.44 3.83 -16.02
CA PHE A 15 5.00 3.58 -16.18
C PHE A 15 4.52 2.50 -15.22
N ALA A 16 5.22 1.38 -15.08
CA ALA A 16 4.88 0.32 -14.15
C ALA A 16 4.88 0.81 -12.69
N ALA A 17 5.90 1.58 -12.30
CA ALA A 17 5.95 2.20 -10.97
C ALA A 17 4.82 3.20 -10.77
N GLY A 18 4.48 4.03 -11.77
CA GLY A 18 3.37 4.98 -11.71
C GLY A 18 2.02 4.28 -11.52
N ILE A 19 1.74 3.24 -12.29
CA ILE A 19 0.51 2.44 -12.15
C ILE A 19 0.45 1.80 -10.76
N TYR A 20 1.57 1.28 -10.26
CA TYR A 20 1.61 0.75 -8.91
C TYR A 20 1.26 1.82 -7.86
N VAL A 21 1.81 3.03 -7.96
CA VAL A 21 1.48 4.13 -7.04
C VAL A 21 -0.02 4.48 -7.10
N LEU A 22 -0.62 4.49 -8.29
CA LEU A 22 -2.05 4.71 -8.45
C LEU A 22 -2.88 3.59 -7.80
N LEU A 23 -2.45 2.33 -7.94
CA LEU A 23 -3.07 1.18 -7.26
C LEU A 23 -2.94 1.29 -5.74
N LEU A 24 -1.79 1.72 -5.25
CA LEU A 24 -1.54 1.94 -3.83
C LEU A 24 -2.48 3.01 -3.27
N ILE A 25 -2.57 4.16 -3.94
CA ILE A 25 -3.50 5.24 -3.55
C ILE A 25 -4.95 4.74 -3.57
N TRP A 26 -5.34 3.98 -4.61
CA TRP A 26 -6.68 3.41 -4.69
C TRP A 26 -6.95 2.42 -3.54
N ALA A 27 -6.01 1.53 -3.23
CA ALA A 27 -6.15 0.57 -2.13
C ALA A 27 -6.33 1.28 -0.77
N ILE A 28 -5.61 2.38 -0.57
CA ILE A 28 -5.72 3.24 0.61
C ILE A 28 -7.11 3.89 0.66
N LEU A 29 -7.58 4.49 -0.43
CA LEU A 29 -8.91 5.12 -0.51
C LEU A 29 -10.02 4.10 -0.27
N PHE A 30 -9.88 2.87 -0.80
CA PHE A 30 -10.86 1.80 -0.56
C PHE A 30 -10.89 1.35 0.90
N LYS A 31 -9.72 1.25 1.54
CA LYS A 31 -9.62 0.99 2.99
C LYS A 31 -10.36 2.07 3.79
N PHE A 32 -10.29 3.33 3.36
CA PHE A 32 -11.00 4.45 3.98
C PHE A 32 -12.52 4.36 3.84
N SER A 33 -13.03 4.03 2.66
CA SER A 33 -14.48 3.95 2.44
C SER A 33 -15.13 2.89 3.33
N ALA A 34 -14.44 1.77 3.54
CA ALA A 34 -14.93 0.69 4.43
C ALA A 34 -14.88 1.07 5.92
N ILE A 35 -14.01 2.00 6.33
CA ILE A 35 -13.86 2.44 7.72
C ILE A 35 -14.76 3.65 8.02
N SER A 36 -15.02 4.52 7.04
CA SER A 36 -15.82 5.72 7.23
C SER A 36 -17.26 5.42 7.65
N GLU A 37 -17.84 4.32 7.18
CA GLU A 37 -19.18 3.86 7.62
C GLU A 37 -19.25 3.58 9.13
N ILE A 38 -18.13 3.21 9.75
CA ILE A 38 -18.05 2.90 11.18
C ILE A 38 -17.96 4.18 12.04
N ASN A 39 -17.34 5.24 11.52
CA ASN A 39 -17.06 6.46 12.29
C ASN A 39 -18.18 7.51 12.29
N ILE A 40 -19.12 7.45 11.37
CA ILE A 40 -20.23 8.41 11.28
C ILE A 40 -21.12 8.35 12.52
N ASN A 41 -21.27 7.16 13.14
CA ASN A 41 -22.16 6.94 14.27
C ASN A 41 -21.52 7.15 15.66
N SER A 42 -20.20 7.37 15.75
CA SER A 42 -19.49 7.58 17.01
C SER A 42 -18.25 8.44 16.82
N PRO A 43 -18.35 9.76 16.82
CA PRO A 43 -17.20 10.64 16.67
C PRO A 43 -16.23 10.47 17.85
N MET A 44 -15.10 9.81 17.62
CA MET A 44 -14.02 9.71 18.60
C MET A 44 -13.15 10.98 18.56
N SER A 45 -12.66 11.41 19.74
CA SER A 45 -11.70 12.51 19.82
C SER A 45 -10.39 12.16 19.09
N LEU A 46 -9.66 13.18 18.61
CA LEU A 46 -8.35 13.01 17.97
C LEU A 46 -7.39 12.23 18.87
N GLU A 47 -7.37 12.55 20.16
CA GLU A 47 -6.54 11.89 21.16
C GLU A 47 -6.86 10.39 21.25
N THR A 48 -8.13 10.03 21.33
CA THR A 48 -8.55 8.62 21.40
C THR A 48 -8.14 7.86 20.14
N ARG A 49 -8.26 8.49 18.95
CA ARG A 49 -7.83 7.90 17.68
C ARG A 49 -6.32 7.70 17.60
N PHE A 50 -5.55 8.63 18.15
CA PHE A 50 -4.10 8.52 18.22
C PHE A 50 -3.66 7.39 19.16
N TRP A 51 -4.14 7.37 20.39
CA TRP A 51 -3.72 6.36 21.38
C TRP A 51 -4.18 4.95 21.05
N ARG A 52 -5.32 4.78 20.39
CA ARG A 52 -5.76 3.46 19.89
C ARG A 52 -4.78 2.85 18.89
N GLY A 53 -4.07 3.65 18.15
CA GLY A 53 -3.12 3.20 17.15
C GLY A 53 -1.85 2.54 17.67
N PHE A 54 -1.61 2.61 18.96
CA PHE A 54 -0.50 1.90 19.60
C PHE A 54 -0.87 0.50 20.10
N ARG A 55 -2.08 0.04 19.80
CA ARG A 55 -2.51 -1.33 20.11
C ARG A 55 -2.07 -2.25 18.98
N PHE A 56 -0.99 -3.00 19.26
CA PHE A 56 -0.41 -3.93 18.31
C PHE A 56 -1.10 -5.28 18.34
N PHE A 57 -1.42 -5.81 17.18
CA PHE A 57 -1.83 -7.19 17.01
C PHE A 57 -2.95 -7.66 17.96
N ASP A 58 -3.84 -6.74 18.33
CA ASP A 58 -4.99 -7.03 19.21
C ASP A 58 -5.85 -8.20 18.68
N PHE A 59 -5.80 -8.43 17.36
CA PHE A 59 -6.52 -9.54 16.75
C PHE A 59 -6.03 -10.91 17.22
N PHE A 60 -4.81 -11.07 17.73
CA PHE A 60 -4.33 -12.31 18.34
C PHE A 60 -5.00 -12.60 19.70
N LEU A 61 -5.52 -11.57 20.35
CA LEU A 61 -6.24 -11.71 21.62
C LEU A 61 -7.74 -11.97 21.42
N GLU A 62 -8.21 -11.94 20.18
CA GLU A 62 -9.61 -12.15 19.84
C GLU A 62 -10.00 -13.62 19.98
N LYS A 63 -11.03 -13.88 20.77
CA LYS A 63 -11.61 -15.23 20.94
C LYS A 63 -12.42 -15.71 19.72
N ASN A 64 -12.81 -14.76 18.85
CA ASN A 64 -13.59 -15.05 17.65
C ASN A 64 -12.67 -15.37 16.48
N VAL A 65 -12.72 -16.59 15.98
CA VAL A 65 -11.88 -17.09 14.88
C VAL A 65 -12.02 -16.24 13.61
N TRP A 66 -13.21 -15.74 13.28
CA TRP A 66 -13.42 -14.90 12.10
C TRP A 66 -12.75 -13.53 12.22
N ARG A 67 -12.71 -12.93 13.42
CA ARG A 67 -11.99 -11.68 13.67
C ARG A 67 -10.48 -11.89 13.60
N LEU A 68 -9.98 -13.01 14.12
CA LEU A 68 -8.57 -13.39 13.99
C LEU A 68 -8.18 -13.54 12.52
N ILE A 69 -8.94 -14.32 11.73
CA ILE A 69 -8.68 -14.50 10.29
C ILE A 69 -8.69 -13.15 9.56
N ARG A 70 -9.67 -12.29 9.83
CA ARG A 70 -9.75 -10.96 9.23
C ARG A 70 -8.53 -10.11 9.58
N GLY A 71 -8.08 -10.09 10.82
CA GLY A 71 -6.90 -9.36 11.26
C GLY A 71 -5.63 -9.86 10.55
N LEU A 72 -5.44 -11.17 10.47
CA LEU A 72 -4.33 -11.79 9.74
C LEU A 72 -4.34 -11.43 8.25
N LEU A 73 -5.50 -11.47 7.61
CA LEU A 73 -5.64 -11.09 6.19
C LEU A 73 -5.27 -9.62 5.98
N ILE A 74 -5.73 -8.72 6.85
CA ILE A 74 -5.37 -7.28 6.76
C ILE A 74 -3.86 -7.10 6.93
N ALA A 75 -3.24 -7.77 7.91
CA ALA A 75 -1.80 -7.72 8.13
C ALA A 75 -1.00 -8.20 6.90
N ILE A 76 -1.40 -9.33 6.32
CA ILE A 76 -0.78 -9.86 5.09
C ILE A 76 -0.96 -8.89 3.93
N LEU A 77 -2.15 -8.31 3.75
CA LEU A 77 -2.43 -7.36 2.68
C LEU A 77 -1.58 -6.09 2.81
N ASN A 78 -1.37 -5.55 4.00
CA ASN A 78 -0.49 -4.41 4.23
C ASN A 78 0.95 -4.71 3.77
N ILE A 79 1.48 -5.89 4.10
CA ILE A 79 2.79 -6.34 3.63
C ILE A 79 2.81 -6.46 2.10
N LEU A 80 1.84 -7.14 1.51
CA LEU A 80 1.78 -7.40 0.06
C LEU A 80 1.63 -6.12 -0.75
N VAL A 81 0.87 -5.16 -0.26
CA VAL A 81 0.66 -3.88 -0.94
C VAL A 81 1.95 -3.06 -1.01
N PHE A 82 2.83 -3.11 0.00
CA PHE A 82 4.10 -2.39 -0.01
C PHE A 82 5.29 -3.17 -0.56
N LEU A 83 5.15 -4.46 -0.83
CA LEU A 83 6.20 -5.28 -1.43
C LEU A 83 6.65 -4.76 -2.81
N PRO A 84 5.75 -4.38 -3.75
CA PRO A 84 6.17 -3.78 -5.01
C PRO A 84 6.90 -2.44 -4.85
N TRP A 85 6.58 -1.64 -3.79
CA TRP A 85 7.35 -0.43 -3.47
C TRP A 85 8.84 -0.75 -3.32
N GLY A 86 9.16 -1.75 -2.48
CA GLY A 86 10.53 -2.20 -2.27
C GLY A 86 11.21 -2.62 -3.57
N ILE A 87 10.51 -3.34 -4.43
CA ILE A 87 11.05 -3.78 -5.73
C ILE A 87 11.30 -2.59 -6.67
N TYR A 88 10.30 -1.74 -6.91
CA TYR A 88 10.41 -0.65 -7.89
C TYR A 88 11.36 0.46 -7.41
N ALA A 89 11.31 0.84 -6.14
CA ALA A 89 12.20 1.87 -5.61
C ALA A 89 13.67 1.43 -5.59
N SER A 90 13.95 0.11 -5.45
CA SER A 90 15.31 -0.43 -5.50
C SER A 90 16.01 -0.29 -6.86
N PHE A 91 15.27 -0.02 -7.94
CA PHE A 91 15.88 0.34 -9.23
C PHE A 91 16.53 1.72 -9.19
N PHE A 92 16.08 2.63 -8.31
CA PHE A 92 16.48 4.03 -8.28
C PHE A 92 17.28 4.39 -7.03
N TYR A 93 16.98 3.76 -5.91
CA TYR A 93 17.52 4.10 -4.59
C TYR A 93 18.24 2.90 -3.98
N ASP A 94 19.09 3.19 -3.00
CA ASP A 94 19.72 2.18 -2.15
C ASP A 94 18.71 1.62 -1.12
N LYS A 95 19.06 0.50 -0.51
CA LYS A 95 18.21 -0.21 0.47
C LYS A 95 17.69 0.72 1.58
N LYS A 96 18.59 1.52 2.19
CA LYS A 96 18.22 2.41 3.31
C LYS A 96 17.19 3.46 2.88
N ARG A 97 17.43 4.13 1.74
CA ARG A 97 16.52 5.15 1.21
C ARG A 97 15.17 4.55 0.80
N THR A 98 15.19 3.38 0.16
CA THR A 98 13.97 2.68 -0.24
C THR A 98 13.07 2.39 0.97
N ILE A 99 13.63 1.88 2.06
CA ILE A 99 12.89 1.57 3.30
C ILE A 99 12.42 2.86 3.98
N LEU A 100 13.32 3.86 4.09
CA LEU A 100 12.98 5.14 4.72
C LEU A 100 11.83 5.84 3.98
N PHE A 101 11.85 5.87 2.65
CA PHE A 101 10.77 6.46 1.86
C PHE A 101 9.45 5.68 2.02
N ALA A 102 9.50 4.35 2.12
CA ALA A 102 8.31 3.55 2.40
C ALA A 102 7.72 3.88 3.78
N ALA A 103 8.57 3.95 4.81
CA ALA A 103 8.16 4.32 6.16
C ALA A 103 7.59 5.74 6.21
N ALA A 104 8.24 6.71 5.57
CA ALA A 104 7.78 8.09 5.52
C ALA A 104 6.43 8.21 4.77
N PHE A 105 6.27 7.49 3.66
CA PHE A 105 5.02 7.47 2.90
C PHE A 105 3.89 6.81 3.70
N SER A 106 4.16 5.68 4.36
CA SER A 106 3.18 5.03 5.23
C SER A 106 2.79 5.92 6.41
N LEU A 107 3.76 6.58 7.06
CA LEU A 107 3.50 7.55 8.13
C LEU A 107 2.63 8.72 7.65
N MET A 108 2.91 9.24 6.46
CA MET A 108 2.10 10.30 5.86
C MET A 108 0.65 9.86 5.69
N ILE A 109 0.42 8.64 5.23
CA ILE A 109 -0.92 8.05 5.10
C ILE A 109 -1.61 8.02 6.47
N GLU A 110 -0.96 7.48 7.49
CA GLU A 110 -1.50 7.39 8.84
C GLU A 110 -1.83 8.77 9.43
N CYS A 111 -0.98 9.75 9.18
CA CYS A 111 -1.24 11.14 9.58
C CYS A 111 -2.48 11.71 8.86
N ILE A 112 -2.61 11.48 7.54
CA ILE A 112 -3.79 11.92 6.79
C ILE A 112 -5.04 11.25 7.36
N GLN A 113 -5.01 9.95 7.66
CA GLN A 113 -6.11 9.21 8.26
C GLN A 113 -6.54 9.80 9.60
N LEU A 114 -5.56 10.12 10.44
CA LEU A 114 -5.80 10.70 11.75
C LEU A 114 -6.45 12.09 11.66
N PHE A 115 -5.87 13.00 10.88
CA PHE A 115 -6.31 14.40 10.79
C PHE A 115 -7.60 14.57 9.97
N ALA A 116 -7.77 13.81 8.91
CA ALA A 116 -8.98 13.87 8.09
C ALA A 116 -10.19 13.15 8.72
N SER A 117 -10.03 12.61 9.93
CA SER A 117 -11.09 11.86 10.65
C SER A 117 -11.60 10.62 9.93
N PHE A 118 -10.83 10.10 8.96
CA PHE A 118 -11.20 8.91 8.20
C PHE A 118 -10.79 7.60 8.88
N GLY A 119 -10.02 7.63 9.97
CA GLY A 119 -9.56 6.42 10.63
C GLY A 119 -8.86 6.67 11.97
N VAL A 120 -8.23 5.62 12.45
CA VAL A 120 -7.36 5.59 13.64
C VAL A 120 -5.93 5.50 13.14
N PHE A 121 -5.02 6.29 13.70
CA PHE A 121 -3.58 6.12 13.45
C PHE A 121 -3.19 4.68 13.77
N SER A 122 -2.47 3.99 12.91
CA SER A 122 -2.10 2.59 13.12
C SER A 122 -0.58 2.41 13.02
N PHE A 123 0.07 2.25 14.16
CA PHE A 123 1.49 1.93 14.18
C PHE A 123 1.78 0.52 13.65
N GLU A 124 0.80 -0.39 13.76
CA GLU A 124 0.84 -1.72 13.16
C GLU A 124 0.92 -1.62 11.63
N ASP A 125 0.04 -0.83 11.01
CA ASP A 125 0.05 -0.63 9.55
C ASP A 125 1.38 -0.02 9.08
N LEU A 126 1.89 0.99 9.79
CA LEU A 126 3.21 1.58 9.51
C LEU A 126 4.32 0.53 9.51
N THR A 127 4.31 -0.34 10.52
CA THR A 127 5.32 -1.40 10.68
C THR A 127 5.20 -2.45 9.57
N LEU A 128 3.98 -2.93 9.30
CA LEU A 128 3.72 -3.95 8.28
C LEU A 128 3.99 -3.45 6.86
N ASN A 129 3.64 -2.20 6.56
CA ASN A 129 3.94 -1.55 5.28
C ASN A 129 5.46 -1.42 5.08
N THR A 130 6.19 -0.99 6.12
CA THR A 130 7.64 -0.89 6.08
C THR A 130 8.30 -2.26 5.93
N LEU A 131 7.80 -3.28 6.61
CA LEU A 131 8.23 -4.67 6.46
C LEU A 131 7.97 -5.18 5.04
N GLY A 132 6.83 -4.87 4.44
CA GLY A 132 6.53 -5.20 3.05
C GLY A 132 7.55 -4.62 2.09
N ALA A 133 7.89 -3.33 2.24
CA ALA A 133 8.92 -2.69 1.45
C ALA A 133 10.31 -3.33 1.66
N TYR A 134 10.67 -3.68 2.89
CA TYR A 134 11.91 -4.40 3.19
C TYR A 134 11.97 -5.76 2.48
N LEU A 135 10.90 -6.55 2.56
CA LEU A 135 10.82 -7.82 1.84
C LEU A 135 10.91 -7.63 0.32
N GLY A 136 10.31 -6.58 -0.21
CA GLY A 136 10.45 -6.19 -1.62
C GLY A 136 11.89 -5.88 -2.02
N VAL A 137 12.65 -5.19 -1.17
CA VAL A 137 14.10 -4.95 -1.38
C VAL A 137 14.86 -6.28 -1.41
N LEU A 138 14.59 -7.20 -0.48
CA LEU A 138 15.23 -8.52 -0.45
C LEU A 138 14.92 -9.34 -1.71
N LEU A 139 13.67 -9.29 -2.18
CA LEU A 139 13.28 -9.95 -3.43
C LEU A 139 14.00 -9.33 -4.63
N PHE A 140 14.13 -8.00 -4.66
CA PHE A 140 14.91 -7.31 -5.67
C PHE A 140 16.36 -7.79 -5.68
N GLU A 141 17.04 -7.78 -4.54
CA GLU A 141 18.44 -8.19 -4.41
C GLU A 141 18.67 -9.66 -4.78
N LYS A 142 17.77 -10.55 -4.38
CA LYS A 142 17.96 -12.01 -4.59
C LYS A 142 17.47 -12.50 -5.94
N CYS A 143 16.38 -11.96 -6.45
CA CYS A 143 15.68 -12.47 -7.62
C CYS A 143 15.72 -11.51 -8.80
N VAL A 144 15.17 -10.30 -8.62
CA VAL A 144 14.92 -9.37 -9.72
C VAL A 144 16.22 -8.87 -10.36
N CYS A 145 17.24 -8.56 -9.55
CA CYS A 145 18.53 -8.13 -10.08
C CYS A 145 19.26 -9.21 -10.90
N ARG A 146 18.87 -10.48 -10.76
CA ARG A 146 19.44 -11.63 -11.52
C ARG A 146 18.65 -11.93 -12.78
N LEU A 147 17.45 -11.39 -12.94
CA LEU A 147 16.65 -11.58 -14.15
C LEU A 147 17.33 -10.93 -15.35
N SER A 148 17.18 -11.55 -16.52
CA SER A 148 17.62 -10.92 -17.77
C SER A 148 16.81 -9.63 -18.01
N GLN A 149 17.38 -8.71 -18.76
CA GLN A 149 16.72 -7.45 -19.10
C GLN A 149 15.40 -7.68 -19.84
N ALA A 150 15.35 -8.67 -20.74
CA ALA A 150 14.14 -9.06 -21.45
C ALA A 150 13.02 -9.53 -20.50
N ASN A 151 13.36 -10.34 -19.49
CA ASN A 151 12.38 -10.82 -18.51
C ASN A 151 11.86 -9.67 -17.63
N THR A 152 12.73 -8.76 -17.21
CA THR A 152 12.33 -7.56 -16.45
C THR A 152 11.39 -6.68 -17.25
N GLN A 153 11.67 -6.45 -18.54
CA GLN A 153 10.78 -5.69 -19.42
C GLN A 153 9.44 -6.38 -19.61
N THR A 154 9.42 -7.70 -19.76
CA THR A 154 8.19 -8.48 -19.88
C THR A 154 7.33 -8.34 -18.64
N ILE A 155 7.90 -8.49 -17.44
CA ILE A 155 7.20 -8.30 -16.16
C ILE A 155 6.63 -6.88 -16.09
N ASN A 156 7.41 -5.85 -16.39
CA ASN A 156 6.93 -4.47 -16.37
C ASN A 156 5.80 -4.22 -17.36
N ARG A 157 5.84 -4.79 -18.57
CA ARG A 157 4.73 -4.70 -19.54
C ARG A 157 3.45 -5.36 -19.03
N TRP A 158 3.55 -6.51 -18.39
CA TRP A 158 2.39 -7.17 -17.77
C TRP A 158 1.84 -6.36 -16.58
N THR A 159 2.71 -5.80 -15.75
CA THR A 159 2.29 -4.89 -14.65
C THR A 159 1.51 -3.70 -15.21
N VAL A 160 2.00 -3.08 -16.30
CA VAL A 160 1.30 -1.95 -16.95
C VAL A 160 -0.06 -2.39 -17.48
N ARG A 161 -0.15 -3.54 -18.16
CA ARG A 161 -1.40 -4.01 -18.78
C ARG A 161 -2.45 -4.39 -17.75
N ILE A 162 -2.08 -5.28 -16.82
CA ILE A 162 -3.01 -5.80 -15.80
C ILE A 162 -3.30 -4.73 -14.75
N GLY A 163 -2.24 -4.11 -14.21
CA GLY A 163 -2.37 -3.08 -13.18
C GLY A 163 -3.12 -1.85 -13.69
N GLY A 164 -2.88 -1.43 -14.93
CA GLY A 164 -3.63 -0.34 -15.56
C GLY A 164 -5.11 -0.65 -15.70
N GLY A 165 -5.47 -1.87 -16.12
CA GLY A 165 -6.85 -2.32 -16.16
C GLY A 165 -7.53 -2.31 -14.79
N VAL A 166 -6.85 -2.82 -13.77
CA VAL A 166 -7.37 -2.82 -12.38
C VAL A 166 -7.53 -1.41 -11.84
N CYS A 167 -6.58 -0.50 -12.13
CA CYS A 167 -6.70 0.90 -11.76
C CYS A 167 -7.95 1.55 -12.37
N ILE A 168 -8.14 1.38 -13.68
CA ILE A 168 -9.28 1.97 -14.39
C ILE A 168 -10.59 1.48 -13.77
N LEU A 169 -10.74 0.18 -13.57
CA LEU A 169 -11.93 -0.41 -12.95
C LEU A 169 -12.13 0.08 -11.51
N GLY A 170 -11.06 0.19 -10.74
CA GLY A 170 -11.09 0.70 -9.37
C GLY A 170 -11.56 2.14 -9.30
N TYR A 171 -10.99 3.03 -10.12
CA TYR A 171 -11.41 4.43 -10.15
C TYR A 171 -12.84 4.62 -10.68
N ILE A 172 -13.28 3.81 -11.65
CA ILE A 172 -14.68 3.82 -12.10
C ILE A 172 -15.61 3.46 -10.94
N ASN A 173 -15.30 2.42 -10.15
CA ASN A 173 -16.09 2.07 -8.98
C ASN A 173 -16.19 3.21 -7.96
N VAL A 174 -15.09 3.91 -7.68
CA VAL A 174 -15.09 5.07 -6.76
C VAL A 174 -15.98 6.19 -7.30
N ILE A 175 -15.88 6.51 -8.60
CA ILE A 175 -16.70 7.54 -9.23
C ILE A 175 -18.18 7.16 -9.18
N VAL A 176 -18.53 5.92 -9.49
CA VAL A 176 -19.92 5.42 -9.41
C VAL A 176 -20.44 5.51 -7.99
N ALA A 177 -19.65 5.09 -7.00
CA ALA A 177 -20.03 5.20 -5.59
C ALA A 177 -20.25 6.65 -5.16
N MET A 178 -19.40 7.58 -5.60
CA MET A 178 -19.58 9.02 -5.36
C MET A 178 -20.87 9.55 -5.99
N ILE A 179 -21.14 9.22 -7.25
CA ILE A 179 -22.37 9.65 -7.95
C ILE A 179 -23.62 9.14 -7.22
N LEU A 180 -23.61 7.85 -6.83
CA LEU A 180 -24.73 7.26 -6.10
C LEU A 180 -24.90 7.86 -4.70
N TYR A 181 -23.82 8.28 -4.05
CA TYR A 181 -23.89 8.98 -2.76
C TYR A 181 -24.55 10.34 -2.93
N PHE A 182 -24.08 11.18 -3.86
CA PHE A 182 -24.62 12.51 -4.11
C PHE A 182 -26.04 12.51 -4.73
N SER A 183 -26.48 11.41 -5.34
CA SER A 183 -27.84 11.29 -5.84
C SER A 183 -28.89 10.98 -4.77
N LYS A 184 -28.44 10.60 -3.54
CA LYS A 184 -29.32 10.30 -2.40
C LYS A 184 -29.40 11.42 -1.39
N THR A 185 -28.55 12.45 -1.53
CA THR A 185 -28.59 13.69 -0.75
C THR A 185 -29.33 14.77 -1.52
#